data_db2d98ca155011de06bc83dfc3e99162
#
_entry.id   db2d98ca155011de06bc83dfc3e99162
#
_cell.length_a   1.000
_cell.length_b   1.000
_cell.length_c   1.000
_cell.angle_alpha   90.00
_cell.angle_beta   90.00
_cell.angle_gamma   90.00
#
_symmetry.space_group_name_H-M   'P 1'
#
loop_
_entity.id
_entity.type
_entity.pdbx_description
1 polymer ?
#
loop_
_entity_poly.entity_id
_entity_poly.type
_entity_poly.pdbx_seq_one_letter_code
_entity_poly.pdbx_strand_id
1 'polypeptide(L)'
;MNGSENPVLGLTTYLQQAQTGVWDVQASFLPAIYLQGVNLAGGAAVLLPPQQPDVADRVLDGLDGLIITGGRDVDPAAYGQGRHPLTDEPAGDRDAWEFALVERALARRLPVLGICRGAQVLNVVLGGTLHQHLPDVLGHSRHQLGNAVFTTSAVVTVPGTRLAALIGENTDAQCYHHQGIDRLGRGLIVSALDGADRTIEAVELDPGAHPDQFAIAVQWHPEERLDDLRLFAAVVAAAREYAHTRHPSTESVS
;
A
#
# COMPACT_ATOMS: atom_id res chain seq x y z
N MET A 1 -1.98 -1.11 29.45
CA MET A 1 -1.95 -2.05 28.31
C MET A 1 -0.50 -2.45 28.12
N ASN A 2 -0.19 -3.72 28.28
CA ASN A 2 1.18 -4.20 28.11
C ASN A 2 1.53 -4.16 26.61
N GLY A 3 2.66 -3.50 26.25
CA GLY A 3 3.11 -3.34 24.85
C GLY A 3 3.44 -4.64 24.10
N SER A 4 3.18 -5.80 24.71
CA SER A 4 3.30 -7.13 24.09
C SER A 4 2.11 -7.53 23.18
N GLU A 5 1.06 -6.71 23.11
CA GLU A 5 -0.15 -7.00 22.33
C GLU A 5 -0.27 -6.18 21.03
N ASN A 6 0.63 -5.24 20.80
CA ASN A 6 0.58 -4.42 19.59
C ASN A 6 1.23 -5.18 18.43
N PRO A 7 0.50 -5.46 17.34
CA PRO A 7 1.08 -6.13 16.18
C PRO A 7 2.16 -5.27 15.53
N VAL A 8 3.19 -5.91 15.00
CA VAL A 8 4.32 -5.26 14.32
C VAL A 8 4.04 -5.15 12.83
N LEU A 9 3.94 -3.93 12.32
CA LEU A 9 3.73 -3.66 10.91
C LEU A 9 5.00 -3.10 10.27
N GLY A 10 5.43 -3.73 9.16
CA GLY A 10 6.51 -3.24 8.34
C GLY A 10 6.02 -2.22 7.32
N LEU A 11 6.69 -1.07 7.22
CA LEU A 11 6.41 -0.02 6.24
C LEU A 11 7.60 0.14 5.29
N THR A 12 7.39 -0.02 3.99
CA THR A 12 8.46 0.20 3.01
C THR A 12 8.88 1.66 2.96
N THR A 13 10.16 1.92 2.67
CA THR A 13 10.73 3.27 2.70
C THR A 13 11.32 3.66 1.36
N TYR A 14 11.60 4.96 1.22
CA TYR A 14 12.45 5.48 0.16
C TYR A 14 13.91 5.15 0.44
N LEU A 15 14.72 5.09 -0.62
CA LEU A 15 16.18 5.10 -0.55
C LEU A 15 16.67 6.13 -1.57
N GLN A 16 16.94 7.33 -1.10
CA GLN A 16 17.25 8.47 -1.97
C GLN A 16 18.32 9.35 -1.33
N GLN A 17 18.90 10.24 -2.12
CA GLN A 17 19.78 11.29 -1.62
C GLN A 17 18.99 12.19 -0.66
N ALA A 18 19.50 12.36 0.55
CA ALA A 18 18.88 13.18 1.59
C ALA A 18 19.90 14.05 2.29
N GLN A 19 19.49 15.26 2.59
CA GLN A 19 20.32 16.22 3.32
C GLN A 19 19.83 16.37 4.76
N THR A 20 20.73 16.17 5.72
CA THR A 20 20.46 16.39 7.14
C THR A 20 21.65 17.06 7.81
N GLY A 21 21.47 18.32 8.25
CA GLY A 21 22.55 19.16 8.74
C GLY A 21 23.65 19.36 7.68
N VAL A 22 24.86 18.88 7.96
CA VAL A 22 26.02 18.95 7.05
C VAL A 22 26.18 17.73 6.15
N TRP A 23 25.33 16.72 6.34
CA TRP A 23 25.39 15.45 5.61
C TRP A 23 24.50 15.50 4.38
N ASP A 24 25.04 15.12 3.22
CA ASP A 24 24.35 14.90 1.98
C ASP A 24 24.69 13.48 1.49
N VAL A 25 23.82 12.51 1.86
CA VAL A 25 24.10 11.09 1.70
C VAL A 25 22.86 10.34 1.23
N GLN A 26 23.08 9.17 0.64
CA GLN A 26 21.97 8.24 0.42
C GLN A 26 21.41 7.77 1.76
N ALA A 27 20.12 7.98 1.98
CA ALA A 27 19.46 7.64 3.22
C ALA A 27 18.10 6.98 2.95
N SER A 28 17.71 6.12 3.86
CA SER A 28 16.37 5.55 3.85
C SER A 28 15.48 6.33 4.80
N PHE A 29 14.34 6.78 4.31
CA PHE A 29 13.39 7.58 5.09
C PHE A 29 11.96 7.36 4.62
N LEU A 30 11.02 7.75 5.48
CA LEU A 30 9.59 7.76 5.21
C LEU A 30 8.97 8.96 5.92
N PRO A 31 8.00 9.70 5.34
CA PRO A 31 7.26 10.72 6.05
C PRO A 31 6.65 10.16 7.35
N ALA A 32 6.87 10.87 8.46
CA ALA A 32 6.48 10.40 9.79
C ALA A 32 4.96 10.14 9.93
N ILE A 33 4.16 10.75 9.07
CA ILE A 33 2.70 10.62 9.08
C ILE A 33 2.24 9.18 8.84
N TYR A 34 2.97 8.37 8.04
CA TYR A 34 2.69 6.94 7.87
C TYR A 34 2.81 6.16 9.20
N LEU A 35 3.91 6.43 9.95
CA LEU A 35 4.12 5.80 11.26
C LEU A 35 3.05 6.24 12.25
N GLN A 36 2.66 7.52 12.20
CA GLN A 36 1.61 8.07 13.06
C GLN A 36 0.28 7.34 12.82
N GLY A 37 -0.10 7.09 11.57
CA GLY A 37 -1.31 6.33 11.24
C GLY A 37 -1.33 4.94 11.88
N VAL A 38 -0.23 4.19 11.77
CA VAL A 38 -0.10 2.86 12.40
C VAL A 38 -0.15 2.95 13.93
N ASN A 39 0.60 3.88 14.52
CA ASN A 39 0.69 4.02 15.98
C ASN A 39 -0.65 4.46 16.59
N LEU A 40 -1.36 5.40 15.96
CA LEU A 40 -2.68 5.84 16.38
C LEU A 40 -3.73 4.71 16.27
N ALA A 41 -3.57 3.80 15.32
CA ALA A 41 -4.40 2.61 15.17
C ALA A 41 -4.02 1.48 16.15
N GLY A 42 -2.98 1.64 16.98
CA GLY A 42 -2.56 0.66 18.00
C GLY A 42 -1.64 -0.43 17.46
N GLY A 43 -0.92 -0.18 16.37
CA GLY A 43 0.18 -1.02 15.87
C GLY A 43 1.54 -0.49 16.27
N ALA A 44 2.58 -1.30 16.11
CA ALA A 44 3.99 -0.93 16.24
C ALA A 44 4.61 -0.86 14.83
N ALA A 45 5.04 0.34 14.41
CA ALA A 45 5.58 0.57 13.07
C ALA A 45 7.09 0.32 13.03
N VAL A 46 7.57 -0.47 12.04
CA VAL A 46 8.99 -0.65 11.72
C VAL A 46 9.25 -0.30 10.27
N LEU A 47 10.37 0.35 10.01
CA LEU A 47 10.77 0.77 8.66
C LEU A 47 11.49 -0.36 7.93
N LEU A 48 11.13 -0.59 6.68
CA LEU A 48 11.72 -1.59 5.79
C LEU A 48 12.45 -0.90 4.63
N PRO A 49 13.72 -0.53 4.81
CA PRO A 49 14.52 0.01 3.71
C PRO A 49 14.68 -1.02 2.59
N PRO A 50 14.85 -0.59 1.32
CA PRO A 50 15.18 -1.47 0.22
C PRO A 50 16.41 -2.33 0.54
N GLN A 51 16.28 -3.65 0.34
CA GLN A 51 17.30 -4.66 0.56
C GLN A 51 17.28 -5.67 -0.60
N GLN A 52 18.20 -6.64 -0.55
CA GLN A 52 18.16 -7.73 -1.52
C GLN A 52 16.89 -8.58 -1.35
N PRO A 53 16.22 -8.95 -2.44
CA PRO A 53 14.94 -9.69 -2.38
C PRO A 53 15.00 -11.04 -1.65
N ASP A 54 16.17 -11.68 -1.59
CA ASP A 54 16.36 -12.99 -0.96
C ASP A 54 16.19 -12.98 0.56
N VAL A 55 16.34 -11.81 1.21
CA VAL A 55 16.14 -11.70 2.67
C VAL A 55 14.68 -11.39 3.05
N ALA A 56 13.77 -11.21 2.08
CA ALA A 56 12.39 -10.80 2.35
C ALA A 56 11.65 -11.78 3.28
N ASP A 57 11.85 -13.09 3.11
CA ASP A 57 11.26 -14.09 4.01
C ASP A 57 11.68 -13.89 5.45
N ARG A 58 12.98 -13.65 5.68
CA ARG A 58 13.51 -13.44 7.02
C ARG A 58 13.02 -12.17 7.67
N VAL A 59 12.82 -11.11 6.87
CA VAL A 59 12.24 -9.85 7.37
C VAL A 59 10.77 -10.05 7.74
N LEU A 60 9.98 -10.72 6.89
CA LEU A 60 8.58 -11.00 7.14
C LEU A 60 8.33 -11.92 8.36
N ASP A 61 9.30 -12.75 8.75
CA ASP A 61 9.20 -13.57 9.97
C ASP A 61 9.00 -12.74 11.24
N GLY A 62 9.45 -11.49 11.26
CA GLY A 62 9.31 -10.58 12.39
C GLY A 62 8.09 -9.68 12.34
N LEU A 63 7.22 -9.83 11.34
CA LEU A 63 6.10 -8.92 11.09
C LEU A 63 4.76 -9.63 11.22
N ASP A 64 3.75 -8.87 11.62
CA ASP A 64 2.36 -9.28 11.68
C ASP A 64 1.52 -8.65 10.56
N GLY A 65 2.03 -7.61 9.90
CA GLY A 65 1.40 -6.96 8.75
C GLY A 65 2.41 -6.18 7.92
N LEU A 66 2.03 -5.83 6.69
CA LEU A 66 2.86 -5.12 5.72
C LEU A 66 2.11 -3.94 5.12
N ILE A 67 2.75 -2.78 5.10
CA ILE A 67 2.27 -1.60 4.39
C ILE A 67 3.26 -1.24 3.28
N ILE A 68 2.81 -1.29 2.03
CA ILE A 68 3.57 -0.79 0.88
C ILE A 68 3.17 0.67 0.69
N THR A 69 4.13 1.55 0.88
CA THR A 69 3.90 3.00 0.92
C THR A 69 3.92 3.65 -0.46
N GLY A 70 3.47 4.89 -0.53
CA GLY A 70 3.56 5.73 -1.72
C GLY A 70 4.98 5.94 -2.22
N GLY A 71 5.16 6.62 -3.33
CA GLY A 71 6.48 6.93 -3.89
C GLY A 71 6.50 7.07 -5.40
N ARG A 72 7.71 7.01 -5.98
CA ARG A 72 7.97 7.13 -7.42
C ARG A 72 7.35 5.98 -8.21
N ASP A 73 7.23 6.18 -9.51
CA ASP A 73 6.62 5.23 -10.43
C ASP A 73 7.26 3.83 -10.40
N VAL A 74 6.45 2.81 -10.62
CA VAL A 74 6.90 1.43 -10.82
C VAL A 74 7.52 1.31 -12.22
N ASP A 75 8.64 0.61 -12.35
CA ASP A 75 9.29 0.38 -13.65
C ASP A 75 8.33 -0.29 -14.65
N PRO A 76 8.03 0.34 -15.79
CA PRO A 76 7.16 -0.23 -16.82
C PRO A 76 7.64 -1.57 -17.37
N ALA A 77 8.93 -1.85 -17.32
CA ALA A 77 9.48 -3.15 -17.71
C ALA A 77 8.91 -4.30 -16.86
N ALA A 78 8.54 -4.04 -15.61
CA ALA A 78 7.94 -5.03 -14.71
C ALA A 78 6.56 -5.54 -15.16
N TYR A 79 5.84 -4.75 -15.96
CA TYR A 79 4.56 -5.14 -16.55
C TYR A 79 4.58 -5.16 -18.09
N GLY A 80 5.80 -5.31 -18.68
CA GLY A 80 6.01 -5.58 -20.09
C GLY A 80 5.77 -4.40 -21.04
N GLN A 81 5.89 -3.17 -20.54
CA GLN A 81 5.70 -1.95 -21.33
C GLN A 81 7.01 -1.16 -21.51
N GLY A 82 7.09 -0.39 -22.58
CA GLY A 82 8.12 0.64 -22.76
C GLY A 82 7.82 1.83 -21.87
N ARG A 83 8.88 2.54 -21.43
CA ARG A 83 8.75 3.70 -20.55
C ARG A 83 8.13 4.90 -21.28
N HIS A 84 7.10 5.47 -20.68
CA HIS A 84 6.51 6.75 -21.10
C HIS A 84 7.46 7.91 -20.73
N PRO A 85 7.55 9.00 -21.55
CA PRO A 85 8.48 10.13 -21.28
C PRO A 85 8.26 10.82 -19.92
N LEU A 86 7.06 10.76 -19.36
CA LEU A 86 6.70 11.37 -18.07
C LEU A 86 6.76 10.39 -16.90
N THR A 87 7.10 9.12 -17.14
CA THR A 87 7.35 8.15 -16.07
C THR A 87 8.71 8.46 -15.42
N ASP A 88 8.75 8.42 -14.11
CA ASP A 88 9.97 8.60 -13.30
C ASP A 88 11.08 7.64 -13.71
N GLU A 89 12.34 8.01 -13.42
CA GLU A 89 13.45 7.05 -13.52
C GLU A 89 13.19 5.87 -12.57
N PRO A 90 13.32 4.61 -13.07
CA PRO A 90 13.09 3.44 -12.26
C PRO A 90 13.92 3.39 -10.97
N ALA A 91 13.27 2.98 -9.88
CA ALA A 91 13.93 2.67 -8.61
C ALA A 91 14.01 1.13 -8.45
N GLY A 92 14.81 0.48 -9.31
CA GLY A 92 14.82 -0.97 -9.46
C GLY A 92 15.09 -1.75 -8.18
N ASP A 93 15.93 -1.24 -7.29
CA ASP A 93 16.17 -1.86 -5.97
C ASP A 93 14.91 -1.85 -5.10
N ARG A 94 14.16 -0.76 -5.14
CA ARG A 94 12.90 -0.64 -4.41
C ARG A 94 11.82 -1.53 -5.03
N ASP A 95 11.70 -1.55 -6.36
CA ASP A 95 10.74 -2.41 -7.05
C ASP A 95 11.00 -3.89 -6.73
N ALA A 96 12.22 -4.36 -6.91
CA ALA A 96 12.59 -5.74 -6.63
C ALA A 96 12.32 -6.14 -5.17
N TRP A 97 12.63 -5.24 -4.25
CA TRP A 97 12.38 -5.45 -2.82
C TRP A 97 10.89 -5.53 -2.49
N GLU A 98 10.11 -4.55 -2.93
CA GLU A 98 8.67 -4.51 -2.65
C GLU A 98 7.90 -5.62 -3.35
N PHE A 99 8.29 -6.01 -4.58
CA PHE A 99 7.71 -7.17 -5.25
C PHE A 99 7.95 -8.45 -4.44
N ALA A 100 9.18 -8.68 -3.98
CA ALA A 100 9.50 -9.84 -3.15
C ALA A 100 8.71 -9.84 -1.83
N LEU A 101 8.58 -8.69 -1.18
CA LEU A 101 7.78 -8.57 0.05
C LEU A 101 6.31 -8.92 -0.20
N VAL A 102 5.70 -8.34 -1.25
CA VAL A 102 4.28 -8.58 -1.55
C VAL A 102 4.02 -10.04 -1.93
N GLU A 103 4.83 -10.63 -2.83
CA GLU A 103 4.68 -12.03 -3.23
C GLU A 103 4.71 -12.96 -2.01
N ARG A 104 5.70 -12.79 -1.13
CA ARG A 104 5.87 -13.63 0.06
C ARG A 104 4.84 -13.35 1.15
N ALA A 105 4.43 -12.09 1.32
CA ALA A 105 3.35 -11.72 2.24
C ALA A 105 2.03 -12.38 1.83
N LEU A 106 1.68 -12.32 0.54
CA LEU A 106 0.48 -12.98 0.02
C LEU A 106 0.54 -14.50 0.18
N ALA A 107 1.68 -15.14 -0.11
CA ALA A 107 1.87 -16.57 0.08
C ALA A 107 1.70 -17.02 1.55
N ARG A 108 2.06 -16.16 2.49
CA ARG A 108 1.94 -16.38 3.94
C ARG A 108 0.61 -15.95 4.52
N ARG A 109 -0.29 -15.36 3.71
CA ARG A 109 -1.51 -14.69 4.16
C ARG A 109 -1.26 -13.57 5.17
N LEU A 110 -0.06 -12.99 5.16
CA LEU A 110 0.26 -11.81 5.97
C LEU A 110 -0.63 -10.65 5.49
N PRO A 111 -1.30 -9.91 6.37
CA PRO A 111 -2.10 -8.75 6.00
C PRO A 111 -1.29 -7.69 5.26
N VAL A 112 -1.84 -7.19 4.14
CA VAL A 112 -1.20 -6.19 3.29
C VAL A 112 -2.12 -4.99 3.09
N LEU A 113 -1.60 -3.79 3.32
CA LEU A 113 -2.20 -2.53 2.88
C LEU A 113 -1.27 -1.87 1.86
N GLY A 114 -1.77 -1.60 0.65
CA GLY A 114 -1.07 -0.80 -0.35
C GLY A 114 -1.57 0.65 -0.35
N ILE A 115 -0.65 1.63 -0.38
CA ILE A 115 -0.98 3.06 -0.43
C ILE A 115 -0.35 3.67 -1.67
N CYS A 116 -1.14 4.28 -2.53
CA CYS A 116 -0.77 4.95 -3.78
C CYS A 116 0.08 4.02 -4.67
N ARG A 117 1.40 4.21 -4.73
CA ARG A 117 2.30 3.29 -5.41
C ARG A 117 2.13 1.84 -4.91
N GLY A 118 1.81 1.65 -3.63
CA GLY A 118 1.55 0.30 -3.08
C GLY A 118 0.38 -0.43 -3.75
N ALA A 119 -0.64 0.28 -4.22
CA ALA A 119 -1.73 -0.32 -5.00
C ALA A 119 -1.23 -0.77 -6.39
N GLN A 120 -0.36 0.01 -6.99
CA GLN A 120 0.27 -0.29 -8.28
C GLN A 120 1.20 -1.51 -8.16
N VAL A 121 2.02 -1.57 -7.12
CA VAL A 121 2.91 -2.71 -6.81
C VAL A 121 2.10 -3.99 -6.63
N LEU A 122 1.04 -3.97 -5.82
CA LEU A 122 0.17 -5.13 -5.62
C LEU A 122 -0.43 -5.61 -6.94
N ASN A 123 -0.91 -4.68 -7.77
CA ASN A 123 -1.49 -4.99 -9.08
C ASN A 123 -0.46 -5.64 -10.03
N VAL A 124 0.75 -5.06 -10.12
CA VAL A 124 1.82 -5.53 -11.01
C VAL A 124 2.34 -6.90 -10.58
N VAL A 125 2.56 -7.13 -9.29
CA VAL A 125 2.97 -8.43 -8.73
C VAL A 125 1.99 -9.53 -9.10
N LEU A 126 0.71 -9.22 -9.14
CA LEU A 126 -0.34 -10.18 -9.55
C LEU A 126 -0.56 -10.23 -11.07
N GLY A 127 0.31 -9.58 -11.86
CA GLY A 127 0.33 -9.62 -13.33
C GLY A 127 -0.60 -8.61 -14.00
N GLY A 128 -0.99 -7.57 -13.29
CA GLY A 128 -1.73 -6.43 -13.84
C GLY A 128 -0.84 -5.44 -14.60
N THR A 129 -1.43 -4.39 -15.16
CA THR A 129 -0.73 -3.31 -15.87
C THR A 129 -1.17 -1.94 -15.35
N LEU A 130 -0.42 -0.90 -15.69
CA LEU A 130 -0.70 0.47 -15.27
C LEU A 130 -0.86 1.40 -16.48
N HIS A 131 -1.73 2.39 -16.34
CA HIS A 131 -1.65 3.64 -17.12
C HIS A 131 -0.47 4.44 -16.57
N GLN A 132 0.57 4.63 -17.40
CA GLN A 132 1.77 5.35 -16.97
C GLN A 132 1.55 6.86 -16.85
N HIS A 133 0.55 7.40 -17.52
CA HIS A 133 0.19 8.82 -17.47
C HIS A 133 -1.31 9.00 -17.68
N LEU A 134 -2.07 9.07 -16.59
CA LEU A 134 -3.53 9.23 -16.62
C LEU A 134 -4.02 10.42 -17.43
N PRO A 135 -3.33 11.60 -17.47
CA PRO A 135 -3.77 12.72 -18.31
C PRO A 135 -3.91 12.38 -19.79
N ASP A 136 -3.10 11.46 -20.33
CA ASP A 136 -3.22 11.03 -21.73
C ASP A 136 -4.48 10.19 -21.98
N VAL A 137 -4.97 9.51 -20.94
CA VAL A 137 -6.18 8.67 -21.01
C VAL A 137 -7.44 9.47 -20.70
N LEU A 138 -7.36 10.35 -19.70
CA LEU A 138 -8.51 11.05 -19.15
C LEU A 138 -8.72 12.45 -19.75
N GLY A 139 -7.67 13.04 -20.35
CA GLY A 139 -7.69 14.40 -20.87
C GLY A 139 -7.63 15.50 -19.81
N HIS A 140 -7.29 15.16 -18.57
CA HIS A 140 -7.13 16.10 -17.45
C HIS A 140 -6.15 15.59 -16.39
N SER A 141 -5.65 16.50 -15.52
CA SER A 141 -4.64 16.21 -14.50
C SER A 141 -5.18 16.33 -13.07
N ARG A 142 -6.47 16.13 -12.83
CA ARG A 142 -7.09 16.40 -11.53
C ARG A 142 -6.59 15.51 -10.39
N HIS A 143 -6.02 14.33 -10.69
CA HIS A 143 -5.42 13.44 -9.69
C HIS A 143 -4.02 13.89 -9.25
N GLN A 144 -3.37 14.80 -10.01
CA GLN A 144 -2.09 15.38 -9.67
C GLN A 144 -1.93 16.78 -10.30
N LEU A 145 -2.17 17.81 -9.50
CA LEU A 145 -2.00 19.21 -9.96
C LEU A 145 -0.55 19.69 -9.90
N GLY A 146 0.36 18.89 -9.35
CA GLY A 146 1.77 19.26 -9.19
C GLY A 146 2.06 19.98 -7.87
N ASN A 147 3.32 20.40 -7.70
CA ASN A 147 3.80 21.18 -6.54
C ASN A 147 3.55 20.54 -5.16
N ALA A 148 3.47 19.19 -5.08
CA ALA A 148 3.19 18.44 -3.86
C ALA A 148 1.88 18.87 -3.16
N VAL A 149 0.89 19.34 -3.93
CA VAL A 149 -0.43 19.72 -3.42
C VAL A 149 -1.40 18.57 -3.68
N PHE A 150 -1.91 17.97 -2.61
CA PHE A 150 -2.94 16.95 -2.70
C PHE A 150 -4.26 17.54 -3.22
N THR A 151 -4.96 16.78 -4.04
CA THR A 151 -6.32 17.08 -4.49
C THR A 151 -7.30 16.20 -3.75
N THR A 152 -8.50 16.72 -3.50
CA THR A 152 -9.57 15.90 -2.92
C THR A 152 -10.44 15.33 -4.03
N SER A 153 -10.56 14.00 -4.08
CA SER A 153 -11.47 13.28 -4.97
C SER A 153 -12.57 12.60 -4.18
N ALA A 154 -13.80 12.68 -4.67
CA ALA A 154 -14.88 11.86 -4.15
C ALA A 154 -14.75 10.44 -4.69
N VAL A 155 -14.48 9.49 -3.80
CA VAL A 155 -14.31 8.06 -4.14
C VAL A 155 -15.57 7.31 -3.74
N VAL A 156 -16.05 6.46 -4.66
CA VAL A 156 -17.24 5.61 -4.48
C VAL A 156 -16.80 4.16 -4.38
N THR A 157 -17.11 3.50 -3.28
CA THR A 157 -16.80 2.09 -3.07
C THR A 157 -17.73 1.17 -3.83
N VAL A 158 -17.26 -0.03 -4.15
CA VAL A 158 -18.07 -1.07 -4.79
C VAL A 158 -18.80 -1.86 -3.70
N PRO A 159 -20.14 -1.95 -3.75
CA PRO A 159 -20.90 -2.72 -2.75
C PRO A 159 -20.48 -4.19 -2.69
N GLY A 160 -20.43 -4.74 -1.47
CA GLY A 160 -20.05 -6.13 -1.23
C GLY A 160 -18.54 -6.36 -1.09
N THR A 161 -17.72 -5.34 -1.25
CA THR A 161 -16.28 -5.40 -0.99
C THR A 161 -15.96 -5.19 0.50
N ARG A 162 -14.79 -5.67 0.94
CA ARG A 162 -14.29 -5.38 2.30
C ARG A 162 -14.08 -3.89 2.51
N LEU A 163 -13.54 -3.21 1.50
CA LEU A 163 -13.34 -1.78 1.56
C LEU A 163 -14.66 -1.04 1.82
N ALA A 164 -15.74 -1.39 1.11
CA ALA A 164 -17.06 -0.78 1.34
C ALA A 164 -17.58 -1.03 2.77
N ALA A 165 -17.33 -2.22 3.32
CA ALA A 165 -17.68 -2.54 4.70
C ALA A 165 -16.87 -1.72 5.72
N LEU A 166 -15.63 -1.36 5.40
CA LEU A 166 -14.73 -0.61 6.28
C LEU A 166 -15.00 0.90 6.27
N ILE A 167 -15.17 1.49 5.07
CA ILE A 167 -15.22 2.95 4.92
C ILE A 167 -16.59 3.50 4.48
N GLY A 168 -17.58 2.62 4.26
CA GLY A 168 -18.90 3.00 3.76
C GLY A 168 -18.92 3.22 2.25
N GLU A 169 -20.03 3.78 1.74
CA GLU A 169 -20.28 3.91 0.31
C GLU A 169 -19.42 4.98 -0.39
N ASN A 170 -19.03 6.02 0.33
CA ASN A 170 -18.29 7.14 -0.22
C ASN A 170 -17.25 7.64 0.79
N THR A 171 -16.15 8.19 0.26
CA THR A 171 -15.15 8.91 1.05
C THR A 171 -14.50 10.01 0.23
N ASP A 172 -14.08 11.09 0.90
CA ASP A 172 -13.19 12.08 0.31
C ASP A 172 -11.75 11.60 0.44
N ALA A 173 -11.06 11.42 -0.67
CA ALA A 173 -9.72 10.88 -0.75
C ALA A 173 -8.70 11.97 -1.11
N GLN A 174 -7.53 11.96 -0.47
CA GLN A 174 -6.41 12.84 -0.81
C GLN A 174 -5.56 12.18 -1.88
N CYS A 175 -5.61 12.71 -3.11
CA CYS A 175 -4.96 12.14 -4.28
C CYS A 175 -3.73 12.96 -4.70
N TYR A 176 -2.66 12.26 -5.05
CA TYR A 176 -1.47 12.82 -5.70
C TYR A 176 -0.81 11.73 -6.55
N HIS A 177 -1.38 11.42 -7.72
CA HIS A 177 -0.85 10.40 -8.62
C HIS A 177 -1.15 10.73 -10.07
N HIS A 178 -0.23 10.46 -10.98
CA HIS A 178 -0.45 10.54 -12.42
C HIS A 178 -0.49 9.17 -13.09
N GLN A 179 -0.15 8.13 -12.36
CA GLN A 179 -0.32 6.74 -12.77
C GLN A 179 -1.56 6.12 -12.13
N GLY A 180 -2.11 5.07 -12.73
CA GLY A 180 -3.25 4.34 -12.20
C GLY A 180 -3.31 2.92 -12.73
N ILE A 181 -4.15 2.09 -12.14
CA ILE A 181 -4.35 0.72 -12.58
C ILE A 181 -5.09 0.71 -13.93
N ASP A 182 -4.54 -0.02 -14.91
CA ASP A 182 -5.13 -0.29 -16.22
C ASP A 182 -5.83 -1.67 -16.21
N ARG A 183 -5.07 -2.74 -16.30
CA ARG A 183 -5.60 -4.11 -16.23
C ARG A 183 -5.33 -4.69 -14.84
N LEU A 184 -6.37 -5.27 -14.24
CA LEU A 184 -6.25 -5.91 -12.92
C LEU A 184 -5.32 -7.13 -12.94
N GLY A 185 -4.57 -7.27 -11.87
CA GLY A 185 -3.85 -8.48 -11.51
C GLY A 185 -4.80 -9.63 -11.14
N ARG A 186 -4.28 -10.84 -11.19
CA ARG A 186 -5.07 -12.05 -10.91
C ARG A 186 -5.57 -12.08 -9.48
N GLY A 187 -6.85 -12.39 -9.31
CA GLY A 187 -7.49 -12.48 -8.00
C GLY A 187 -7.81 -11.14 -7.35
N LEU A 188 -7.51 -10.02 -8.01
CA LEU A 188 -7.98 -8.71 -7.57
C LEU A 188 -9.36 -8.39 -8.11
N ILE A 189 -10.13 -7.67 -7.31
CA ILE A 189 -11.36 -6.99 -7.70
C ILE A 189 -11.22 -5.50 -7.47
N VAL A 190 -11.95 -4.69 -8.24
CA VAL A 190 -12.10 -3.26 -7.99
C VAL A 190 -12.95 -3.07 -6.75
N SER A 191 -12.44 -2.33 -5.77
CA SER A 191 -13.17 -2.05 -4.53
C SER A 191 -13.57 -0.57 -4.38
N ALA A 192 -12.98 0.34 -5.16
CA ALA A 192 -13.47 1.71 -5.29
C ALA A 192 -13.07 2.35 -6.61
N LEU A 193 -13.85 3.36 -7.00
CA LEU A 193 -13.66 4.15 -8.22
C LEU A 193 -13.79 5.63 -7.91
N ASP A 194 -13.08 6.46 -8.65
CA ASP A 194 -13.34 7.89 -8.65
C ASP A 194 -14.78 8.18 -9.12
N GLY A 195 -15.47 9.06 -8.41
CA GLY A 195 -16.88 9.35 -8.67
C GLY A 195 -17.17 10.08 -9.97
N ALA A 196 -16.17 10.76 -10.54
CA ALA A 196 -16.38 11.56 -11.75
C ALA A 196 -15.83 10.92 -13.03
N ASP A 197 -14.61 10.33 -12.99
CA ASP A 197 -13.99 9.75 -14.20
C ASP A 197 -13.86 8.23 -14.17
N ARG A 198 -14.24 7.61 -13.07
CA ARG A 198 -14.23 6.14 -12.89
C ARG A 198 -12.85 5.51 -12.88
N THR A 199 -11.79 6.29 -12.66
CA THR A 199 -10.46 5.76 -12.39
C THR A 199 -10.51 4.76 -11.23
N ILE A 200 -9.77 3.67 -11.33
CA ILE A 200 -9.67 2.67 -10.25
C ILE A 200 -8.91 3.31 -9.10
N GLU A 201 -9.60 3.51 -7.99
CA GLU A 201 -9.05 4.13 -6.79
C GLU A 201 -8.74 3.11 -5.69
N ALA A 202 -9.32 1.90 -5.74
CA ALA A 202 -8.92 0.83 -4.85
C ALA A 202 -9.15 -0.54 -5.45
N VAL A 203 -8.31 -1.47 -5.01
CA VAL A 203 -8.41 -2.89 -5.33
C VAL A 203 -8.23 -3.72 -4.06
N GLU A 204 -8.79 -4.91 -4.04
CA GLU A 204 -8.58 -5.88 -2.97
C GLU A 204 -8.54 -7.30 -3.54
N LEU A 205 -7.92 -8.23 -2.80
CA LEU A 205 -8.11 -9.65 -3.11
C LEU A 205 -9.59 -10.02 -2.98
N ASP A 206 -10.11 -10.73 -3.98
CA ASP A 206 -11.50 -11.18 -3.99
C ASP A 206 -11.83 -11.94 -2.69
N PRO A 207 -12.69 -11.38 -1.81
CA PRO A 207 -13.03 -12.03 -0.56
C PRO A 207 -13.80 -13.35 -0.75
N GLY A 208 -14.42 -13.55 -1.91
CA GLY A 208 -15.07 -14.81 -2.26
C GLY A 208 -14.06 -15.95 -2.49
N ALA A 209 -12.89 -15.62 -3.07
CA ALA A 209 -11.80 -16.57 -3.29
C ALA A 209 -10.80 -16.63 -2.11
N HIS A 210 -10.65 -15.54 -1.37
CA HIS A 210 -9.68 -15.37 -0.28
C HIS A 210 -10.33 -14.81 0.99
N PRO A 211 -11.29 -15.54 1.63
CA PRO A 211 -12.08 -15.02 2.74
C PRO A 211 -11.23 -14.63 3.96
N ASP A 212 -10.16 -15.36 4.22
CA ASP A 212 -9.30 -15.18 5.41
C ASP A 212 -8.03 -14.36 5.14
N GLN A 213 -7.94 -13.71 3.96
CA GLN A 213 -6.74 -12.96 3.60
C GLN A 213 -7.06 -11.47 3.45
N PHE A 214 -6.45 -10.64 4.29
CA PHE A 214 -6.54 -9.19 4.19
C PHE A 214 -5.48 -8.68 3.21
N ALA A 215 -5.88 -8.23 2.04
CA ALA A 215 -5.04 -7.46 1.13
C ALA A 215 -5.91 -6.43 0.42
N ILE A 216 -5.78 -5.19 0.82
CA ILE A 216 -6.48 -4.02 0.30
C ILE A 216 -5.44 -3.00 -0.14
N ALA A 217 -5.68 -2.35 -1.26
CA ALA A 217 -4.80 -1.29 -1.70
C ALA A 217 -5.59 -0.13 -2.29
N VAL A 218 -5.22 1.08 -1.88
CA VAL A 218 -5.87 2.33 -2.26
C VAL A 218 -4.91 3.22 -3.05
N GLN A 219 -5.41 3.89 -4.07
CA GLN A 219 -4.60 4.77 -4.91
C GLN A 219 -4.38 6.15 -4.27
N TRP A 220 -5.22 6.53 -3.31
CA TRP A 220 -5.10 7.77 -2.55
C TRP A 220 -4.16 7.62 -1.33
N HIS A 221 -4.01 8.70 -0.56
CA HIS A 221 -3.14 8.82 0.60
C HIS A 221 -3.97 8.92 1.90
N PRO A 222 -4.34 7.78 2.53
CA PRO A 222 -5.09 7.80 3.79
C PRO A 222 -4.28 8.39 4.95
N GLU A 223 -2.95 8.38 4.88
CA GLU A 223 -2.07 9.01 5.87
C GLU A 223 -2.23 10.53 5.94
N GLU A 224 -2.68 11.18 4.86
CA GLU A 224 -2.93 12.63 4.82
C GLU A 224 -4.24 13.03 5.55
N ARG A 225 -4.96 12.04 6.08
CA ARG A 225 -6.21 12.22 6.83
C ARG A 225 -6.24 11.37 8.09
N LEU A 226 -5.40 11.70 9.08
CA LEU A 226 -5.36 10.97 10.36
C LEU A 226 -6.58 11.20 11.28
N ASP A 227 -7.52 12.02 10.87
CA ASP A 227 -8.87 12.10 11.43
C ASP A 227 -9.75 10.91 11.00
N ASP A 228 -9.36 10.18 9.93
CA ASP A 228 -9.98 8.95 9.47
C ASP A 228 -8.98 7.78 9.48
N LEU A 229 -8.98 7.02 10.56
CA LEU A 229 -8.06 5.90 10.76
C LEU A 229 -8.61 4.55 10.29
N ARG A 230 -9.78 4.49 9.64
CA ARG A 230 -10.46 3.22 9.32
C ARG A 230 -9.58 2.22 8.58
N LEU A 231 -8.78 2.65 7.61
CA LEU A 231 -7.86 1.76 6.87
C LEU A 231 -6.69 1.29 7.72
N PHE A 232 -6.07 2.20 8.48
CA PHE A 232 -5.00 1.82 9.42
C PHE A 232 -5.51 0.90 10.52
N ALA A 233 -6.68 1.19 11.09
CA ALA A 233 -7.31 0.33 12.09
C ALA A 233 -7.63 -1.06 11.53
N ALA A 234 -8.07 -1.15 10.27
CA ALA A 234 -8.38 -2.41 9.63
C ALA A 234 -7.13 -3.29 9.43
N VAL A 235 -6.03 -2.73 8.90
CA VAL A 235 -4.79 -3.52 8.73
C VAL A 235 -4.16 -3.89 10.08
N VAL A 236 -4.24 -3.02 11.10
CA VAL A 236 -3.77 -3.33 12.46
C VAL A 236 -4.62 -4.44 13.11
N ALA A 237 -5.94 -4.42 12.93
CA ALA A 237 -6.82 -5.49 13.40
C ALA A 237 -6.49 -6.83 12.73
N ALA A 238 -6.36 -6.84 11.41
CA ALA A 238 -5.95 -8.03 10.66
C ALA A 238 -4.57 -8.55 11.08
N ALA A 239 -3.61 -7.65 11.31
CA ALA A 239 -2.28 -7.99 11.80
C ALA A 239 -2.33 -8.63 13.21
N ARG A 240 -3.19 -8.14 14.09
CA ARG A 240 -3.40 -8.74 15.43
C ARG A 240 -3.97 -10.15 15.32
N GLU A 241 -4.94 -10.37 14.46
CA GLU A 241 -5.51 -11.70 14.21
C GLU A 241 -4.44 -12.66 13.65
N TYR A 242 -3.64 -12.18 12.70
CA TYR A 242 -2.53 -12.95 12.13
C TYR A 242 -1.49 -13.33 13.19
N ALA A 243 -1.09 -12.40 14.06
CA ALA A 243 -0.16 -12.65 15.17
C ALA A 243 -0.69 -13.76 16.11
N HIS A 244 -1.99 -13.72 16.46
CA HIS A 244 -2.61 -14.75 17.28
C HIS A 244 -2.62 -16.14 16.62
N THR A 245 -2.77 -16.22 15.30
CA THR A 245 -2.71 -17.51 14.60
C THR A 245 -1.31 -18.09 14.57
N ARG A 246 -0.26 -17.26 14.55
CA ARG A 246 1.16 -17.67 14.58
C ARG A 246 1.64 -18.06 15.97
N HIS A 247 1.11 -17.41 17.00
CA HIS A 247 1.49 -17.61 18.39
C HIS A 247 0.23 -17.89 19.24
N PRO A 248 -0.41 -19.06 19.05
CA PRO A 248 -1.55 -19.41 19.89
C PRO A 248 -1.13 -19.37 21.35
N SER A 249 -1.82 -18.56 22.15
CA SER A 249 -1.57 -18.44 23.59
C SER A 249 -1.60 -19.83 24.22
N THR A 250 -0.55 -20.22 24.91
CA THR A 250 -0.48 -21.47 25.68
C THR A 250 -1.31 -21.42 26.99
N GLU A 251 -2.32 -20.59 27.05
CA GLU A 251 -3.25 -20.52 28.17
C GLU A 251 -4.51 -21.33 27.89
N SER A 252 -4.46 -22.61 28.22
CA SER A 252 -5.57 -23.39 28.84
C SER A 252 -5.24 -24.86 28.92
N VAL A 253 -4.38 -25.26 29.87
CA VAL A 253 -4.47 -26.57 30.53
C VAL A 253 -4.23 -26.32 32.00
N SER A 254 -5.27 -26.10 32.72
CA SER A 254 -5.33 -26.22 34.19
C SER A 254 -6.62 -26.91 34.55
#